data_aa135ed37196aaf0690c29acc63eb052
#
_entry.id   aa135ed37196aaf0690c29acc63eb052
#
_cell.length_a   1.000
_cell.length_b   1.000
_cell.length_c   1.000
_cell.angle_alpha   90.00
_cell.angle_beta   90.00
_cell.angle_gamma   90.00
#
_symmetry.space_group_name_H-M   'P 1'
#
loop_
_entity.id
_entity.type
_entity.pdbx_description
1 polymer ?
#
loop_
_entity_poly.entity_id
_entity_poly.type
_entity_poly.pdbx_seq_one_letter_code
_entity_poly.pdbx_strand_id
1 'polypeptide(L)'
;MANDLSEIADGIWRATFALPLGIDHVHCYLLRTGTEGWTIVDAGLGLPEVEEGWRAVLDRVGGRVERIAITHFHPDHVGAAAPLAGLTGAPVYQGEIDFAQCVRAWGPNRSSERFVAYMREQGMPADHVESMQSEGAALSGWVHYAPDPEPLVPGERVDGWEVLYVPGHADGHLALLRDGVLIAGDSLLATISPNVGLYHDAHPDPLGDYLDSLARIADLAPRVAFAGHGPAIEDPPARARELIAHHEERLQATGAALDGRPRTAYDVSLVLFPDPLPRGLRRFALAETRAHLEDLALRDHARRVAEDGLMAYAAR
;
A
#
# COMPACT_ATOMS: atom_id res chain seq x y z
N MET A 1 -1.36 -13.70 21.09
CA MET A 1 -2.80 -13.96 20.89
C MET A 1 -2.93 -14.79 19.63
N ALA A 2 -3.83 -15.76 19.57
CA ALA A 2 -3.94 -16.67 18.43
C ALA A 2 -4.28 -15.82 17.18
N ASN A 3 -3.44 -15.95 16.17
CA ASN A 3 -3.74 -15.44 14.84
C ASN A 3 -5.02 -16.12 14.36
N ASP A 4 -5.96 -15.35 13.85
CA ASP A 4 -7.17 -15.91 13.24
C ASP A 4 -6.77 -16.54 11.92
N LEU A 5 -6.98 -17.86 11.82
CA LEU A 5 -6.72 -18.64 10.60
C LEU A 5 -8.02 -19.31 10.18
N SER A 6 -8.51 -18.95 9.00
CA SER A 6 -9.78 -19.44 8.47
C SER A 6 -9.70 -19.76 6.98
N GLU A 7 -10.31 -20.85 6.55
CA GLU A 7 -10.58 -21.08 5.14
C GLU A 7 -11.76 -20.20 4.72
N ILE A 8 -11.53 -19.30 3.78
CA ILE A 8 -12.49 -18.27 3.36
C ILE A 8 -13.11 -18.57 1.99
N ALA A 9 -12.45 -19.45 1.22
CA ALA A 9 -12.96 -20.01 -0.02
C ALA A 9 -12.20 -21.33 -0.29
N ASP A 10 -12.66 -22.13 -1.22
CA ASP A 10 -12.03 -23.41 -1.55
C ASP A 10 -10.55 -23.23 -1.90
N GLY A 11 -9.68 -23.81 -1.07
CA GLY A 11 -8.22 -23.72 -1.20
C GLY A 11 -7.64 -22.31 -0.95
N ILE A 12 -8.39 -21.41 -0.33
CA ILE A 12 -7.92 -20.05 0.06
C ILE A 12 -8.09 -19.90 1.56
N TRP A 13 -6.97 -19.76 2.26
CA TRP A 13 -6.94 -19.51 3.68
C TRP A 13 -6.46 -18.11 3.98
N ARG A 14 -7.03 -17.49 5.00
CA ARG A 14 -6.65 -16.18 5.50
C ARG A 14 -6.01 -16.32 6.88
N ALA A 15 -4.78 -15.84 7.02
CA ALA A 15 -4.09 -15.65 8.28
C ALA A 15 -4.13 -14.16 8.63
N THR A 16 -4.61 -13.82 9.83
CA THR A 16 -4.74 -12.43 10.29
C THR A 16 -3.75 -12.15 11.41
N PHE A 17 -2.94 -11.12 11.25
CA PHE A 17 -1.95 -10.69 12.23
C PHE A 17 -2.31 -9.30 12.77
N ALA A 18 -2.20 -9.12 14.10
CA ALA A 18 -2.41 -7.82 14.73
C ALA A 18 -1.26 -6.86 14.39
N LEU A 19 -1.60 -5.60 14.20
CA LEU A 19 -0.65 -4.51 13.93
C LEU A 19 -0.67 -3.49 15.08
N PRO A 20 0.50 -3.02 15.56
CA PRO A 20 0.59 -1.92 16.51
C PRO A 20 0.55 -0.55 15.81
N LEU A 21 -0.30 -0.40 14.80
CA LEU A 21 -0.39 0.76 13.91
C LEU A 21 -1.81 1.37 13.95
N GLY A 22 -2.06 2.41 13.14
CA GLY A 22 -3.38 3.01 13.01
C GLY A 22 -4.43 2.07 12.40
N ILE A 23 -4.02 1.09 11.63
CA ILE A 23 -4.80 -0.09 11.20
C ILE A 23 -4.43 -1.21 12.16
N ASP A 24 -5.41 -1.94 12.69
CA ASP A 24 -5.23 -2.90 13.80
C ASP A 24 -4.83 -4.31 13.38
N HIS A 25 -4.92 -4.63 12.10
CA HIS A 25 -4.56 -5.95 11.57
C HIS A 25 -4.14 -5.90 10.10
N VAL A 26 -3.45 -6.97 9.66
CA VAL A 26 -3.20 -7.29 8.26
C VAL A 26 -3.59 -8.74 7.96
N HIS A 27 -4.11 -8.98 6.78
CA HIS A 27 -4.42 -10.29 6.24
C HIS A 27 -3.34 -10.74 5.26
N CYS A 28 -2.82 -11.93 5.52
CA CYS A 28 -1.99 -12.68 4.59
C CYS A 28 -2.78 -13.90 4.11
N TYR A 29 -2.53 -14.36 2.90
CA TYR A 29 -3.31 -15.44 2.31
C TYR A 29 -2.44 -16.65 1.99
N LEU A 30 -3.01 -17.85 2.15
CA LEU A 30 -2.41 -19.09 1.67
C LEU A 30 -3.31 -19.63 0.55
N LEU A 31 -2.75 -19.72 -0.65
CA LEU A 31 -3.42 -20.18 -1.85
C LEU A 31 -2.94 -21.61 -2.14
N ARG A 32 -3.86 -22.56 -2.24
CA ARG A 32 -3.51 -23.95 -2.48
C ARG A 32 -2.91 -24.14 -3.87
N THR A 33 -1.77 -24.82 -3.91
CA THR A 33 -1.05 -25.21 -5.13
C THR A 33 -1.01 -26.73 -5.23
N GLY A 34 -1.55 -27.30 -6.30
CA GLY A 34 -1.65 -28.76 -6.40
C GLY A 34 -2.39 -29.39 -5.24
N THR A 35 -1.92 -30.55 -4.77
CA THR A 35 -2.58 -31.32 -3.69
C THR A 35 -2.08 -30.99 -2.29
N GLU A 36 -0.82 -30.57 -2.15
CA GLU A 36 -0.17 -30.42 -0.83
C GLU A 36 0.68 -29.14 -0.71
N GLY A 37 0.65 -28.24 -1.72
CA GLY A 37 1.45 -27.03 -1.73
C GLY A 37 0.66 -25.78 -1.38
N TRP A 38 1.40 -24.71 -1.01
CA TRP A 38 0.87 -23.38 -0.72
C TRP A 38 1.70 -22.28 -1.37
N THR A 39 1.04 -21.32 -2.00
CA THR A 39 1.58 -19.99 -2.24
C THR A 39 1.09 -19.08 -1.13
N ILE A 40 2.01 -18.45 -0.40
CA ILE A 40 1.67 -17.40 0.57
C ILE A 40 1.66 -16.07 -0.15
N VAL A 41 0.65 -15.23 0.13
CA VAL A 41 0.56 -13.84 -0.36
C VAL A 41 0.69 -12.90 0.83
N ASP A 42 1.71 -12.08 0.81
CA ASP A 42 2.18 -11.20 1.85
C ASP A 42 2.67 -11.91 3.12
N ALA A 43 3.51 -11.22 3.89
CA ALA A 43 4.23 -11.84 5.00
C ALA A 43 3.87 -11.26 6.38
N GLY A 44 3.21 -10.12 6.42
CA GLY A 44 2.98 -9.40 7.67
C GLY A 44 4.15 -8.50 8.07
N LEU A 45 4.02 -7.83 9.22
CA LEU A 45 5.06 -6.98 9.80
C LEU A 45 6.16 -7.85 10.45
N GLY A 46 7.43 -7.46 10.36
CA GLY A 46 8.56 -8.22 10.88
C GLY A 46 8.69 -8.18 12.41
N LEU A 47 7.64 -8.59 13.11
CA LEU A 47 7.58 -8.70 14.57
C LEU A 47 7.74 -10.16 15.01
N PRO A 48 8.36 -10.42 16.18
CA PRO A 48 8.45 -11.78 16.73
C PRO A 48 7.10 -12.50 16.84
N GLU A 49 6.05 -11.77 17.20
CA GLU A 49 4.69 -12.30 17.32
C GLU A 49 4.10 -12.75 15.99
N VAL A 50 4.47 -12.10 14.88
CA VAL A 50 4.09 -12.49 13.53
C VAL A 50 4.83 -13.75 13.10
N GLU A 51 6.12 -13.86 13.43
CA GLU A 51 6.91 -15.06 13.15
C GLU A 51 6.39 -16.28 13.93
N GLU A 52 6.07 -16.12 15.21
CA GLU A 52 5.41 -17.18 16.02
C GLU A 52 4.05 -17.57 15.43
N GLY A 53 3.30 -16.56 15.00
CA GLY A 53 2.02 -16.78 14.33
C GLY A 53 2.14 -17.58 13.05
N TRP A 54 3.14 -17.30 12.22
CA TRP A 54 3.41 -18.07 11.01
C TRP A 54 3.76 -19.54 11.33
N ARG A 55 4.54 -19.83 12.38
CA ARG A 55 4.81 -21.21 12.82
C ARG A 55 3.50 -21.93 13.13
N ALA A 56 2.60 -21.31 13.89
CA ALA A 56 1.31 -21.89 14.24
C ALA A 56 0.39 -22.08 13.02
N VAL A 57 0.39 -21.15 12.07
CA VAL A 57 -0.35 -21.26 10.81
C VAL A 57 0.15 -22.45 10.00
N LEU A 58 1.45 -22.55 9.79
CA LEU A 58 2.08 -23.63 8.99
C LEU A 58 1.87 -25.00 9.62
N ASP A 59 1.99 -25.11 10.95
CA ASP A 59 1.70 -26.37 11.68
C ASP A 59 0.25 -26.81 11.49
N ARG A 60 -0.69 -25.85 11.41
CA ARG A 60 -2.12 -26.14 11.29
C ARG A 60 -2.54 -26.51 9.87
N VAL A 61 -2.01 -25.81 8.84
CA VAL A 61 -2.39 -26.09 7.43
C VAL A 61 -1.64 -27.27 6.87
N GLY A 62 -0.44 -27.57 7.38
CA GLY A 62 0.46 -28.58 6.84
C GLY A 62 0.85 -28.33 5.39
N GLY A 63 1.54 -29.30 4.79
CA GLY A 63 1.99 -29.17 3.40
C GLY A 63 3.27 -28.33 3.25
N ARG A 64 3.65 -28.06 2.01
CA ARG A 64 4.86 -27.33 1.66
C ARG A 64 4.53 -25.92 1.17
N VAL A 65 5.27 -24.91 1.61
CA VAL A 65 5.22 -23.60 0.99
C VAL A 65 6.11 -23.63 -0.26
N GLU A 66 5.51 -23.38 -1.41
CA GLU A 66 6.21 -23.39 -2.72
C GLU A 66 6.81 -22.01 -3.02
N ARG A 67 6.13 -20.94 -2.57
CA ARG A 67 6.57 -19.56 -2.75
C ARG A 67 5.88 -18.59 -1.80
N ILE A 68 6.48 -17.40 -1.67
CA ILE A 68 5.93 -16.24 -0.96
C ILE A 68 5.84 -15.13 -2.00
N ALA A 69 4.65 -14.66 -2.33
CA ALA A 69 4.40 -13.57 -3.26
C ALA A 69 4.09 -12.29 -2.48
N ILE A 70 4.82 -11.21 -2.72
CA ILE A 70 4.62 -9.91 -2.08
C ILE A 70 3.83 -9.03 -3.03
N THR A 71 2.71 -8.47 -2.53
CA THR A 71 1.85 -7.57 -3.30
C THR A 71 2.49 -6.20 -3.44
N HIS A 72 3.06 -5.66 -2.35
CA HIS A 72 3.73 -4.37 -2.35
C HIS A 72 4.64 -4.17 -1.13
N PHE A 73 5.48 -3.13 -1.17
CA PHE A 73 6.59 -2.87 -0.25
C PHE A 73 6.20 -2.32 1.13
N HIS A 74 4.94 -2.06 1.43
CA HIS A 74 4.55 -1.54 2.73
C HIS A 74 4.92 -2.50 3.86
N PRO A 75 5.25 -1.98 5.07
CA PRO A 75 5.90 -2.75 6.11
C PRO A 75 5.08 -3.94 6.60
N ASP A 76 3.78 -3.81 6.62
CA ASP A 76 2.84 -4.84 7.06
C ASP A 76 2.56 -5.93 5.99
N HIS A 77 3.09 -5.75 4.78
CA HIS A 77 3.03 -6.75 3.70
C HIS A 77 4.39 -7.43 3.49
N VAL A 78 5.47 -6.65 3.40
CA VAL A 78 6.82 -7.17 3.11
C VAL A 78 7.64 -7.44 4.37
N GLY A 79 7.22 -6.93 5.53
CA GLY A 79 8.06 -6.82 6.73
C GLY A 79 8.61 -8.12 7.25
N ALA A 80 7.88 -9.21 7.18
CA ALA A 80 8.34 -10.53 7.62
C ALA A 80 8.77 -11.45 6.46
N ALA A 81 9.02 -10.92 5.24
CA ALA A 81 9.32 -11.76 4.07
C ALA A 81 10.60 -12.61 4.25
N ALA A 82 11.70 -12.03 4.75
CA ALA A 82 12.92 -12.80 4.97
C ALA A 82 12.80 -13.82 6.13
N PRO A 83 12.24 -13.51 7.31
CA PRO A 83 11.94 -14.49 8.35
C PRO A 83 11.06 -15.64 7.86
N LEU A 84 10.00 -15.33 7.11
CA LEU A 84 9.08 -16.34 6.58
C LEU A 84 9.77 -17.24 5.54
N ALA A 85 10.61 -16.68 4.67
CA ALA A 85 11.44 -17.46 3.74
C ALA A 85 12.41 -18.38 4.50
N GLY A 86 13.04 -17.87 5.57
CA GLY A 86 13.91 -18.67 6.44
C GLY A 86 13.18 -19.82 7.14
N LEU A 87 11.93 -19.59 7.55
CA LEU A 87 11.08 -20.58 8.22
C LEU A 87 10.62 -21.69 7.27
N THR A 88 10.26 -21.33 6.03
CA THR A 88 9.65 -22.24 5.06
C THR A 88 10.63 -22.85 4.05
N GLY A 89 11.77 -22.20 3.85
CA GLY A 89 12.71 -22.51 2.76
C GLY A 89 12.18 -22.13 1.37
N ALA A 90 11.06 -21.41 1.29
CA ALA A 90 10.45 -21.00 0.02
C ALA A 90 11.08 -19.72 -0.53
N PRO A 91 11.20 -19.57 -1.87
CA PRO A 91 11.62 -18.34 -2.50
C PRO A 91 10.56 -17.25 -2.33
N VAL A 92 11.03 -15.99 -2.20
CA VAL A 92 10.18 -14.79 -2.21
C VAL A 92 10.10 -14.25 -3.64
N TYR A 93 8.89 -13.91 -4.07
CA TYR A 93 8.59 -13.27 -5.34
C TYR A 93 8.07 -11.86 -5.10
N GLN A 94 8.62 -10.89 -5.82
CA GLN A 94 8.19 -9.48 -5.71
C GLN A 94 8.30 -8.79 -7.07
N GLY A 95 7.43 -7.82 -7.36
CA GLY A 95 7.50 -7.02 -8.58
C GLY A 95 8.78 -6.18 -8.64
N GLU A 96 9.38 -6.04 -9.81
CA GLU A 96 10.66 -5.30 -9.98
C GLU A 96 10.54 -3.84 -9.52
N ILE A 97 9.47 -3.14 -9.92
CA ILE A 97 9.21 -1.74 -9.54
C ILE A 97 9.01 -1.64 -8.02
N ASP A 98 8.25 -2.56 -7.46
CA ASP A 98 7.96 -2.60 -6.04
C ASP A 98 9.21 -2.92 -5.20
N PHE A 99 10.02 -3.88 -5.64
CA PHE A 99 11.29 -4.19 -4.98
C PHE A 99 12.26 -3.01 -5.01
N ALA A 100 12.33 -2.28 -6.12
CA ALA A 100 13.13 -1.07 -6.20
C ALA A 100 12.66 0.00 -5.20
N GLN A 101 11.34 0.17 -5.00
CA GLN A 101 10.79 1.03 -3.94
C GLN A 101 11.10 0.48 -2.54
N CYS A 102 10.96 -0.81 -2.33
CA CYS A 102 11.28 -1.49 -1.07
C CYS A 102 12.73 -1.19 -0.63
N VAL A 103 13.69 -1.34 -1.54
CA VAL A 103 15.10 -1.05 -1.27
C VAL A 103 15.34 0.44 -0.95
N ARG A 104 14.64 1.36 -1.64
CA ARG A 104 14.72 2.79 -1.34
C ARG A 104 14.13 3.13 0.04
N ALA A 105 12.99 2.52 0.38
CA ALA A 105 12.27 2.81 1.62
C ALA A 105 12.90 2.14 2.85
N TRP A 106 13.39 0.92 2.73
CA TRP A 106 13.78 0.07 3.85
C TRP A 106 15.25 -0.37 3.82
N GLY A 107 15.92 -0.20 2.69
CA GLY A 107 17.31 -0.63 2.52
C GLY A 107 18.33 0.20 3.32
N PRO A 108 19.61 -0.26 3.36
CA PRO A 108 20.64 0.34 4.17
C PRO A 108 21.02 1.78 3.74
N ASN A 109 20.75 2.13 2.50
CA ASN A 109 21.01 3.46 1.95
C ASN A 109 19.81 4.41 2.02
N ARG A 110 18.80 4.08 2.81
CA ARG A 110 17.63 4.92 3.03
C ARG A 110 18.05 6.31 3.53
N SER A 111 17.62 7.36 2.84
CA SER A 111 17.89 8.73 3.22
C SER A 111 16.73 9.37 3.97
N SER A 112 16.82 9.45 5.28
CA SER A 112 15.88 10.24 6.09
C SER A 112 15.95 11.72 5.77
N GLU A 113 17.11 12.22 5.32
CA GLU A 113 17.31 13.62 4.94
C GLU A 113 16.48 14.03 3.71
N ARG A 114 16.38 13.16 2.70
CA ARG A 114 15.54 13.40 1.53
C ARG A 114 14.06 13.47 1.91
N PHE A 115 13.61 12.57 2.76
CA PHE A 115 12.24 12.59 3.26
C PHE A 115 11.94 13.88 4.03
N VAL A 116 12.88 14.31 4.90
CA VAL A 116 12.76 15.57 5.66
C VAL A 116 12.72 16.78 4.72
N ALA A 117 13.64 16.83 3.76
CA ALA A 117 13.68 17.91 2.78
C ALA A 117 12.37 18.01 1.99
N TYR A 118 11.86 16.86 1.55
CA TYR A 118 10.58 16.76 0.89
C TYR A 118 9.42 17.28 1.75
N MET A 119 9.29 16.83 3.00
CA MET A 119 8.19 17.28 3.88
C MET A 119 8.24 18.79 4.13
N ARG A 120 9.43 19.34 4.30
CA ARG A 120 9.65 20.80 4.46
C ARG A 120 9.29 21.57 3.20
N GLU A 121 9.71 21.09 2.04
CA GLU A 121 9.35 21.68 0.75
C GLU A 121 7.83 21.75 0.55
N GLN A 122 7.09 20.78 1.09
CA GLN A 122 5.63 20.74 1.05
C GLN A 122 4.96 21.57 2.17
N GLY A 123 5.72 22.36 2.94
CA GLY A 123 5.24 23.28 3.97
C GLY A 123 5.04 22.68 5.36
N MET A 124 5.48 21.44 5.60
CA MET A 124 5.30 20.80 6.91
C MET A 124 6.19 21.47 7.98
N PRO A 125 5.65 21.83 9.17
CA PRO A 125 6.42 22.38 10.28
C PRO A 125 7.52 21.45 10.77
N ALA A 126 8.63 22.04 11.24
CA ALA A 126 9.83 21.29 11.63
C ALA A 126 9.59 20.30 12.78
N ASP A 127 8.79 20.67 13.78
CA ASP A 127 8.43 19.80 14.92
C ASP A 127 7.62 18.57 14.51
N HIS A 128 6.77 18.68 13.49
CA HIS A 128 6.06 17.54 12.91
C HIS A 128 7.02 16.61 12.16
N VAL A 129 7.96 17.17 11.41
CA VAL A 129 8.97 16.39 10.67
C VAL A 129 9.86 15.59 11.62
N GLU A 130 10.31 16.17 12.73
CA GLU A 130 11.14 15.50 13.75
C GLU A 130 10.41 14.30 14.40
N SER A 131 9.12 14.47 14.73
CA SER A 131 8.30 13.37 15.24
C SER A 131 8.23 12.21 14.25
N MET A 132 8.02 12.50 12.96
CA MET A 132 7.93 11.49 11.90
C MET A 132 9.25 10.75 11.67
N GLN A 133 10.39 11.41 11.82
CA GLN A 133 11.69 10.75 11.71
C GLN A 133 11.86 9.64 12.76
N SER A 134 11.47 9.92 14.01
CA SER A 134 11.57 8.95 15.10
C SER A 134 10.63 7.76 14.90
N GLU A 135 9.39 8.01 14.45
CA GLU A 135 8.41 6.96 14.11
C GLU A 135 8.90 6.10 12.94
N GLY A 136 9.41 6.73 11.88
CA GLY A 136 9.93 6.03 10.70
C GLY A 136 11.19 5.21 11.01
N ALA A 137 12.03 5.64 11.96
CA ALA A 137 13.19 4.88 12.43
C ALA A 137 12.75 3.62 13.19
N ALA A 138 11.73 3.73 14.06
CA ALA A 138 11.17 2.59 14.78
C ALA A 138 10.55 1.57 13.81
N LEU A 139 9.74 2.04 12.86
CA LEU A 139 9.06 1.19 11.87
C LEU A 139 10.06 0.42 10.99
N SER A 140 11.18 1.04 10.61
CA SER A 140 12.18 0.34 9.77
C SER A 140 12.88 -0.81 10.50
N GLY A 141 12.90 -0.83 11.82
CA GLY A 141 13.37 -1.96 12.63
C GLY A 141 12.44 -3.20 12.54
N TRP A 142 11.24 -3.03 12.01
CA TRP A 142 10.24 -4.09 11.84
C TRP A 142 10.09 -4.54 10.37
N VAL A 143 11.03 -4.14 9.49
CA VAL A 143 10.98 -4.54 8.09
C VAL A 143 12.21 -5.36 7.73
N HIS A 144 11.99 -6.64 7.50
CA HIS A 144 12.98 -7.64 7.12
C HIS A 144 12.59 -8.23 5.75
N TYR A 145 12.71 -7.42 4.70
CA TYR A 145 12.40 -7.84 3.34
C TYR A 145 13.46 -8.82 2.79
N ALA A 146 13.09 -9.62 1.78
CA ALA A 146 14.03 -10.52 1.11
C ALA A 146 15.01 -9.69 0.25
N PRO A 147 16.34 -9.88 0.38
CA PRO A 147 17.32 -9.05 -0.33
C PRO A 147 17.43 -9.36 -1.83
N ASP A 148 16.98 -10.53 -2.24
CA ASP A 148 17.10 -11.03 -3.63
C ASP A 148 15.84 -11.84 -3.99
N PRO A 149 14.68 -11.18 -4.18
CA PRO A 149 13.47 -11.87 -4.57
C PRO A 149 13.49 -12.28 -6.04
N GLU A 150 12.82 -13.38 -6.34
CA GLU A 150 12.49 -13.75 -7.72
C GLU A 150 11.46 -12.75 -8.32
N PRO A 151 11.51 -12.49 -9.62
CA PRO A 151 10.56 -11.55 -10.24
C PRO A 151 9.13 -12.11 -10.25
N LEU A 152 8.18 -11.30 -9.75
CA LEU A 152 6.75 -11.50 -9.94
C LEU A 152 6.28 -10.59 -11.09
N VAL A 153 6.03 -11.20 -12.24
CA VAL A 153 5.87 -10.45 -13.51
C VAL A 153 4.39 -10.23 -13.85
N PRO A 154 3.96 -8.96 -14.02
CA PRO A 154 2.59 -8.66 -14.46
C PRO A 154 2.24 -9.34 -15.80
N GLY A 155 1.03 -9.90 -15.87
CA GLY A 155 0.52 -10.62 -17.04
C GLY A 155 0.88 -12.10 -17.08
N GLU A 156 1.84 -12.55 -16.26
CA GLU A 156 2.14 -13.97 -16.10
C GLU A 156 1.16 -14.65 -15.14
N ARG A 157 1.23 -15.98 -15.10
CA ARG A 157 0.44 -16.79 -14.16
C ARG A 157 1.33 -17.54 -13.18
N VAL A 158 1.00 -17.42 -11.91
CA VAL A 158 1.62 -18.13 -10.80
C VAL A 158 0.59 -19.05 -10.18
N ASP A 159 0.77 -20.37 -10.30
CA ASP A 159 -0.19 -21.40 -9.83
C ASP A 159 -1.64 -21.18 -10.30
N GLY A 160 -1.76 -20.72 -11.55
CA GLY A 160 -3.05 -20.41 -12.17
C GLY A 160 -3.61 -19.02 -11.83
N TRP A 161 -2.99 -18.28 -10.90
CA TRP A 161 -3.33 -16.90 -10.60
C TRP A 161 -2.66 -15.96 -11.58
N GLU A 162 -3.42 -15.11 -12.25
CA GLU A 162 -2.91 -14.03 -13.08
C GLU A 162 -2.37 -12.91 -12.21
N VAL A 163 -1.15 -12.46 -12.48
CA VAL A 163 -0.52 -11.32 -11.81
C VAL A 163 -0.99 -10.04 -12.48
N LEU A 164 -1.71 -9.22 -11.74
CA LEU A 164 -2.21 -7.92 -12.21
C LEU A 164 -1.31 -6.80 -11.70
N TYR A 165 -0.93 -5.87 -12.58
CA TYR A 165 -0.30 -4.62 -12.19
C TYR A 165 -1.39 -3.59 -11.87
N VAL A 166 -1.44 -3.13 -10.62
CA VAL A 166 -2.47 -2.23 -10.08
C VAL A 166 -1.83 -1.10 -9.25
N PRO A 167 -1.03 -0.22 -9.92
CA PRO A 167 -0.32 0.86 -9.26
C PRO A 167 -1.25 1.91 -8.67
N GLY A 168 -0.66 2.80 -7.85
CA GLY A 168 -1.30 3.97 -7.26
C GLY A 168 -1.14 4.03 -5.74
N HIS A 169 -1.58 3.02 -4.98
CA HIS A 169 -1.29 2.89 -3.55
C HIS A 169 0.22 2.68 -3.29
N ALA A 170 0.85 1.89 -4.14
CA ALA A 170 2.30 1.80 -4.33
C ALA A 170 2.59 1.71 -5.83
N ASP A 171 3.73 2.26 -6.30
CA ASP A 171 4.04 2.33 -7.74
C ASP A 171 4.12 0.94 -8.39
N GLY A 172 4.58 -0.05 -7.63
CA GLY A 172 4.77 -1.43 -8.09
C GLY A 172 3.71 -2.43 -7.61
N HIS A 173 2.57 -1.95 -7.09
CA HIS A 173 1.57 -2.81 -6.47
C HIS A 173 1.04 -3.88 -7.43
N LEU A 174 0.98 -5.13 -6.94
CA LEU A 174 0.48 -6.31 -7.65
C LEU A 174 -0.74 -6.90 -6.92
N ALA A 175 -1.66 -7.44 -7.71
CA ALA A 175 -2.79 -8.24 -7.24
C ALA A 175 -2.84 -9.58 -7.98
N LEU A 176 -3.55 -10.57 -7.45
CA LEU A 176 -3.68 -11.89 -8.05
C LEU A 176 -5.14 -12.20 -8.36
N LEU A 177 -5.42 -12.61 -9.60
CA LEU A 177 -6.78 -12.95 -10.06
C LEU A 177 -6.88 -14.39 -10.54
N ARG A 178 -7.84 -15.15 -10.01
CA ARG A 178 -8.18 -16.50 -10.50
C ARG A 178 -9.66 -16.77 -10.32
N ASP A 179 -10.33 -17.24 -11.37
CA ASP A 179 -11.73 -17.70 -11.35
C ASP A 179 -12.70 -16.68 -10.72
N GLY A 180 -12.47 -15.38 -10.98
CA GLY A 180 -13.27 -14.29 -10.43
C GLY A 180 -13.00 -13.98 -8.95
N VAL A 181 -11.96 -14.54 -8.36
CA VAL A 181 -11.47 -14.18 -7.02
C VAL A 181 -10.23 -13.30 -7.16
N LEU A 182 -10.25 -12.13 -6.53
CA LEU A 182 -9.15 -11.17 -6.51
C LEU A 182 -8.50 -11.16 -5.11
N ILE A 183 -7.20 -11.44 -5.04
CA ILE A 183 -6.38 -11.10 -3.87
C ILE A 183 -5.82 -9.71 -4.14
N ALA A 184 -6.39 -8.71 -3.49
CA ALA A 184 -6.24 -7.32 -3.88
C ALA A 184 -5.02 -6.61 -3.25
N GLY A 185 -4.39 -7.19 -2.22
CA GLY A 185 -3.49 -6.40 -1.36
C GLY A 185 -4.21 -5.15 -0.88
N ASP A 186 -3.60 -4.00 -1.03
CA ASP A 186 -4.20 -2.71 -0.65
C ASP A 186 -4.66 -1.86 -1.84
N SER A 187 -4.77 -2.46 -3.04
CA SER A 187 -5.34 -1.76 -4.20
C SER A 187 -6.84 -1.50 -4.06
N LEU A 188 -7.54 -2.31 -3.27
CA LEU A 188 -8.99 -2.20 -3.01
C LEU A 188 -9.29 -2.59 -1.57
N LEU A 189 -9.87 -1.70 -0.76
CA LEU A 189 -10.28 -1.94 0.63
C LEU A 189 -11.79 -1.76 0.80
N ALA A 190 -12.39 -2.59 1.66
CA ALA A 190 -13.85 -2.65 1.80
C ALA A 190 -14.47 -1.39 2.45
N THR A 191 -13.82 -0.87 3.49
CA THR A 191 -14.43 0.13 4.40
C THR A 191 -13.75 1.48 4.39
N ILE A 192 -12.49 1.55 3.96
CA ILE A 192 -11.71 2.79 3.87
C ILE A 192 -11.16 2.96 2.45
N SER A 193 -10.75 4.18 2.10
CA SER A 193 -9.94 4.43 0.91
C SER A 193 -8.49 4.07 1.22
N PRO A 194 -7.79 3.30 0.40
CA PRO A 194 -6.34 3.19 0.49
C PRO A 194 -5.69 4.58 0.41
N ASN A 195 -4.59 4.79 1.14
CA ASN A 195 -3.83 6.03 1.00
C ASN A 195 -3.12 6.03 -0.36
N VAL A 196 -3.39 7.02 -1.18
CA VAL A 196 -2.71 7.27 -2.47
C VAL A 196 -1.87 8.52 -2.31
N GLY A 197 -0.62 8.33 -1.94
CA GLY A 197 0.28 9.42 -1.55
C GLY A 197 1.41 9.65 -2.55
N LEU A 198 1.65 10.91 -2.92
CA LEU A 198 2.84 11.27 -3.70
C LEU A 198 3.99 11.58 -2.76
N TYR A 199 4.99 10.71 -2.74
CA TYR A 199 6.24 10.85 -2.02
C TYR A 199 7.39 11.27 -2.96
N HIS A 200 8.56 11.62 -2.40
CA HIS A 200 9.67 12.22 -3.15
C HIS A 200 10.30 11.29 -4.23
N ASP A 201 10.19 9.98 -4.05
CA ASP A 201 10.76 8.97 -4.99
C ASP A 201 9.65 8.13 -5.66
N ALA A 202 8.38 8.56 -5.59
CA ALA A 202 7.25 7.88 -6.20
C ALA A 202 7.03 8.31 -7.65
N HIS A 203 6.24 7.54 -8.39
CA HIS A 203 5.74 7.94 -9.71
C HIS A 203 5.04 9.30 -9.62
N PRO A 204 5.18 10.19 -10.61
CA PRO A 204 4.70 11.57 -10.51
C PRO A 204 3.17 11.72 -10.49
N ASP A 205 2.42 10.70 -10.90
CA ASP A 205 0.95 10.68 -10.93
C ASP A 205 0.36 9.41 -10.29
N PRO A 206 0.53 9.20 -8.97
CA PRO A 206 -0.01 8.01 -8.32
C PRO A 206 -1.54 7.99 -8.28
N LEU A 207 -2.20 9.16 -8.31
CA LEU A 207 -3.66 9.22 -8.32
C LEU A 207 -4.24 8.81 -9.68
N GLY A 208 -3.66 9.27 -10.78
CA GLY A 208 -4.04 8.83 -12.12
C GLY A 208 -3.86 7.32 -12.28
N ASP A 209 -2.70 6.79 -11.87
CA ASP A 209 -2.41 5.35 -11.86
C ASP A 209 -3.44 4.56 -11.03
N TYR A 210 -3.85 5.09 -9.87
CA TYR A 210 -4.83 4.45 -8.99
C TYR A 210 -6.23 4.42 -9.61
N LEU A 211 -6.67 5.53 -10.19
CA LEU A 211 -7.96 5.61 -10.87
C LEU A 211 -8.05 4.64 -12.06
N ASP A 212 -6.97 4.52 -12.84
CA ASP A 212 -6.86 3.56 -13.94
C ASP A 212 -6.87 2.11 -13.41
N SER A 213 -6.19 1.84 -12.30
CA SER A 213 -6.21 0.53 -11.64
C SER A 213 -7.61 0.15 -11.16
N LEU A 214 -8.34 1.08 -10.56
CA LEU A 214 -9.73 0.87 -10.12
C LEU A 214 -10.67 0.63 -11.32
N ALA A 215 -10.52 1.40 -12.39
CA ALA A 215 -11.31 1.21 -13.62
C ALA A 215 -11.06 -0.19 -14.21
N ARG A 216 -9.78 -0.62 -14.27
CA ARG A 216 -9.41 -1.97 -14.70
C ARG A 216 -10.00 -3.05 -13.81
N ILE A 217 -9.98 -2.91 -12.48
CA ILE A 217 -10.61 -3.86 -11.54
C ILE A 217 -12.12 -3.93 -11.80
N ALA A 218 -12.77 -2.78 -12.01
CA ALA A 218 -14.21 -2.74 -12.32
C ALA A 218 -14.54 -3.46 -13.63
N ASP A 219 -13.71 -3.33 -14.66
CA ASP A 219 -13.88 -3.97 -15.98
C ASP A 219 -13.60 -5.48 -15.95
N LEU A 220 -12.60 -5.92 -15.18
CA LEU A 220 -12.31 -7.34 -14.94
C LEU A 220 -13.44 -8.06 -14.20
N ALA A 221 -14.31 -7.31 -13.51
CA ALA A 221 -15.48 -7.77 -12.81
C ALA A 221 -15.26 -9.01 -11.92
N PRO A 222 -14.29 -9.01 -10.99
CA PRO A 222 -14.15 -10.12 -10.04
C PRO A 222 -15.43 -10.25 -9.20
N ARG A 223 -15.77 -11.49 -8.84
CA ARG A 223 -16.98 -11.80 -8.05
C ARG A 223 -16.81 -11.48 -6.56
N VAL A 224 -15.58 -11.55 -6.07
CA VAL A 224 -15.20 -11.29 -4.69
C VAL A 224 -13.74 -10.83 -4.66
N ALA A 225 -13.41 -9.93 -3.73
CA ALA A 225 -12.02 -9.60 -3.46
C ALA A 225 -11.68 -9.76 -1.97
N PHE A 226 -10.46 -10.20 -1.73
CA PHE A 226 -9.85 -10.33 -0.42
C PHE A 226 -8.67 -9.36 -0.34
N ALA A 227 -8.77 -8.42 0.58
CA ALA A 227 -7.83 -7.32 0.73
C ALA A 227 -6.85 -7.52 1.88
N GLY A 228 -5.79 -6.70 1.96
CA GLY A 228 -4.85 -6.72 3.08
C GLY A 228 -5.50 -6.34 4.41
N HIS A 229 -6.59 -5.56 4.38
CA HIS A 229 -7.28 -5.10 5.58
C HIS A 229 -8.80 -5.16 5.43
N GLY A 230 -9.49 -5.41 6.56
CA GLY A 230 -10.94 -5.38 6.63
C GLY A 230 -11.65 -6.64 6.08
N PRO A 231 -12.98 -6.59 5.91
CA PRO A 231 -13.76 -7.72 5.44
C PRO A 231 -13.58 -7.99 3.94
N ALA A 232 -14.07 -9.14 3.50
CA ALA A 232 -14.19 -9.46 2.08
C ALA A 232 -15.07 -8.43 1.35
N ILE A 233 -14.76 -8.18 0.09
CA ILE A 233 -15.49 -7.24 -0.78
C ILE A 233 -16.38 -8.07 -1.69
N GLU A 234 -17.68 -8.05 -1.42
CA GLU A 234 -18.68 -8.89 -2.11
C GLU A 234 -18.99 -8.41 -3.54
N ASP A 235 -18.78 -7.12 -3.82
CA ASP A 235 -18.94 -6.51 -5.14
C ASP A 235 -17.74 -5.58 -5.45
N PRO A 236 -16.59 -6.18 -5.84
CA PRO A 236 -15.40 -5.39 -6.14
C PRO A 236 -15.59 -4.34 -7.25
N PRO A 237 -16.35 -4.61 -8.33
CA PRO A 237 -16.64 -3.58 -9.34
C PRO A 237 -17.39 -2.38 -8.79
N ALA A 238 -18.41 -2.60 -7.93
CA ALA A 238 -19.14 -1.51 -7.31
C ALA A 238 -18.23 -0.71 -6.36
N ARG A 239 -17.42 -1.39 -5.55
CA ARG A 239 -16.48 -0.76 -4.64
C ARG A 239 -15.42 0.07 -5.38
N ALA A 240 -14.88 -0.45 -6.50
CA ALA A 240 -13.93 0.29 -7.32
C ALA A 240 -14.54 1.60 -7.87
N ARG A 241 -15.78 1.55 -8.38
CA ARG A 241 -16.50 2.76 -8.85
C ARG A 241 -16.78 3.75 -7.73
N GLU A 242 -17.12 3.26 -6.53
CA GLU A 242 -17.32 4.10 -5.33
C GLU A 242 -16.03 4.85 -4.97
N LEU A 243 -14.87 4.17 -5.01
CA LEU A 243 -13.58 4.81 -4.73
C LEU A 243 -13.18 5.81 -5.82
N ILE A 244 -13.48 5.54 -7.10
CA ILE A 244 -13.30 6.53 -8.17
C ILE A 244 -14.14 7.79 -7.89
N ALA A 245 -15.42 7.63 -7.55
CA ALA A 245 -16.29 8.76 -7.21
C ALA A 245 -15.77 9.53 -5.97
N HIS A 246 -15.30 8.81 -4.95
CA HIS A 246 -14.69 9.41 -3.76
C HIS A 246 -13.48 10.29 -4.11
N HIS A 247 -12.58 9.83 -4.98
CA HIS A 247 -11.41 10.61 -5.38
C HIS A 247 -11.79 11.81 -6.27
N GLU A 248 -12.80 11.69 -7.12
CA GLU A 248 -13.33 12.84 -7.89
C GLU A 248 -13.94 13.91 -6.96
N GLU A 249 -14.67 13.53 -5.92
CA GLU A 249 -15.15 14.46 -4.90
C GLU A 249 -13.98 15.11 -4.13
N ARG A 250 -12.95 14.33 -3.82
CA ARG A 250 -11.73 14.81 -3.16
C ARG A 250 -10.96 15.80 -4.03
N LEU A 251 -10.86 15.56 -5.35
CA LEU A 251 -10.28 16.49 -6.32
C LEU A 251 -11.04 17.81 -6.36
N GLN A 252 -12.37 17.77 -6.38
CA GLN A 252 -13.19 18.99 -6.32
C GLN A 252 -12.95 19.77 -5.03
N ALA A 253 -12.91 19.11 -3.88
CA ALA A 253 -12.62 19.73 -2.59
C ALA A 253 -11.19 20.33 -2.54
N THR A 254 -10.21 19.63 -3.13
CA THR A 254 -8.82 20.09 -3.23
C THR A 254 -8.73 21.35 -4.10
N GLY A 255 -9.39 21.38 -5.26
CA GLY A 255 -9.46 22.55 -6.13
C GLY A 255 -10.14 23.74 -5.43
N ALA A 256 -11.23 23.51 -4.72
CA ALA A 256 -11.94 24.56 -3.96
C ALA A 256 -11.09 25.13 -2.80
N ALA A 257 -10.13 24.38 -2.28
CA ALA A 257 -9.21 24.86 -1.25
C ALA A 257 -8.13 25.80 -1.80
N LEU A 258 -7.97 25.92 -3.12
CA LEU A 258 -7.08 26.88 -3.79
C LEU A 258 -7.79 28.23 -4.00
N ASP A 259 -7.80 29.08 -3.00
CA ASP A 259 -8.59 30.32 -2.90
C ASP A 259 -7.96 31.54 -3.60
N GLY A 260 -7.23 31.32 -4.69
CA GLY A 260 -6.62 32.40 -5.50
C GLY A 260 -5.23 32.84 -5.08
N ARG A 261 -4.70 32.36 -3.97
CA ARG A 261 -3.29 32.53 -3.55
C ARG A 261 -2.58 31.17 -3.55
N PRO A 262 -1.25 31.16 -3.75
CA PRO A 262 -0.49 29.93 -3.63
C PRO A 262 -0.61 29.30 -2.23
N ARG A 263 -0.85 27.99 -2.17
CA ARG A 263 -0.91 27.21 -0.93
C ARG A 263 -0.03 25.98 -1.06
N THR A 264 0.70 25.63 0.00
CA THR A 264 1.45 24.37 0.07
C THR A 264 0.52 23.18 0.21
N ALA A 265 1.03 21.96 -0.06
CA ALA A 265 0.25 20.76 0.19
C ALA A 265 -0.12 20.61 1.68
N TYR A 266 0.74 21.09 2.58
CA TYR A 266 0.43 21.11 4.01
C TYR A 266 -0.77 22.03 4.32
N ASP A 267 -0.80 23.28 3.78
CA ASP A 267 -1.91 24.21 4.00
C ASP A 267 -3.25 23.63 3.51
N VAL A 268 -3.24 23.02 2.32
CA VAL A 268 -4.44 22.37 1.76
C VAL A 268 -4.83 21.14 2.58
N SER A 269 -3.86 20.38 3.08
CA SER A 269 -4.14 19.20 3.91
C SER A 269 -4.85 19.53 5.22
N LEU A 270 -4.62 20.72 5.78
CA LEU A 270 -5.34 21.19 6.98
C LEU A 270 -6.81 21.50 6.70
N VAL A 271 -7.15 21.85 5.46
CA VAL A 271 -8.54 22.07 5.03
C VAL A 271 -9.26 20.75 4.79
N LEU A 272 -8.60 19.81 4.10
CA LEU A 272 -9.19 18.51 3.73
C LEU A 272 -9.26 17.52 4.91
N PHE A 273 -8.29 17.61 5.82
CA PHE A 273 -8.14 16.76 6.99
C PHE A 273 -7.92 17.64 8.23
N PRO A 274 -8.97 18.27 8.77
CA PRO A 274 -8.83 19.21 9.88
C PRO A 274 -8.34 18.53 11.16
N ASP A 275 -7.74 19.33 12.05
CA ASP A 275 -7.36 18.87 13.39
C ASP A 275 -8.59 18.66 14.30
N PRO A 276 -8.52 17.73 15.27
CA PRO A 276 -7.33 16.97 15.67
C PRO A 276 -7.07 15.74 14.80
N LEU A 277 -5.94 15.69 14.13
CA LEU A 277 -5.44 14.52 13.43
C LEU A 277 -4.15 14.05 14.13
N PRO A 278 -4.02 12.77 14.51
CA PRO A 278 -2.79 12.24 15.06
C PRO A 278 -1.56 12.61 14.20
N ARG A 279 -0.46 13.04 14.84
CA ARG A 279 0.73 13.54 14.12
C ARG A 279 1.27 12.56 13.09
N GLY A 280 1.33 11.27 13.42
CA GLY A 280 1.75 10.21 12.50
C GLY A 280 0.86 10.09 11.25
N LEU A 281 -0.42 10.45 11.33
CA LEU A 281 -1.34 10.43 10.20
C LEU A 281 -1.24 11.70 9.33
N ARG A 282 -0.70 12.81 9.86
CA ARG A 282 -0.56 14.06 9.09
C ARG A 282 0.32 13.90 7.85
N ARG A 283 1.34 13.02 7.89
CA ARG A 283 2.17 12.71 6.72
C ARG A 283 1.38 12.07 5.57
N PHE A 284 0.46 11.17 5.90
CA PHE A 284 -0.41 10.51 4.90
C PHE A 284 -1.39 11.52 4.30
N ALA A 285 -2.02 12.34 5.16
CA ALA A 285 -2.89 13.42 4.71
C ALA A 285 -2.18 14.42 3.78
N LEU A 286 -0.92 14.79 4.09
CA LEU A 286 -0.12 15.66 3.23
C LEU A 286 0.20 14.98 1.90
N ALA A 287 0.70 13.74 1.92
CA ALA A 287 1.09 13.02 0.72
C ALA A 287 -0.11 12.76 -0.21
N GLU A 288 -1.27 12.41 0.35
CA GLU A 288 -2.52 12.26 -0.39
C GLU A 288 -2.99 13.60 -0.98
N THR A 289 -2.96 14.68 -0.19
CA THR A 289 -3.28 16.02 -0.69
C THR A 289 -2.38 16.42 -1.84
N ARG A 290 -1.07 16.13 -1.75
CA ARG A 290 -0.13 16.39 -2.82
C ARG A 290 -0.44 15.59 -4.09
N ALA A 291 -0.80 14.32 -3.97
CA ALA A 291 -1.21 13.50 -5.12
C ALA A 291 -2.40 14.14 -5.85
N HIS A 292 -3.41 14.62 -5.12
CA HIS A 292 -4.56 15.32 -5.71
C HIS A 292 -4.19 16.67 -6.33
N LEU A 293 -3.30 17.44 -5.70
CA LEU A 293 -2.81 18.72 -6.25
C LEU A 293 -2.00 18.53 -7.53
N GLU A 294 -1.17 17.49 -7.60
CA GLU A 294 -0.42 17.15 -8.81
C GLU A 294 -1.33 16.70 -9.94
N ASP A 295 -2.34 15.87 -9.65
CA ASP A 295 -3.34 15.45 -10.64
C ASP A 295 -4.12 16.68 -11.19
N LEU A 296 -4.55 17.61 -10.32
CA LEU A 296 -5.16 18.86 -10.77
C LEU A 296 -4.20 19.69 -11.64
N ALA A 297 -2.89 19.69 -11.34
CA ALA A 297 -1.91 20.39 -12.15
C ALA A 297 -1.66 19.71 -13.50
N LEU A 298 -1.69 18.38 -13.55
CA LEU A 298 -1.60 17.60 -14.79
C LEU A 298 -2.84 17.78 -15.69
N ARG A 299 -4.02 17.91 -15.09
CA ARG A 299 -5.29 18.21 -15.79
C ARG A 299 -5.47 19.69 -16.12
N ASP A 300 -4.49 20.54 -15.87
CA ASP A 300 -4.52 21.99 -16.15
C ASP A 300 -5.53 22.80 -15.30
N HIS A 301 -5.97 22.27 -14.16
CA HIS A 301 -6.87 22.92 -13.22
C HIS A 301 -6.14 23.68 -12.11
N ALA A 302 -4.86 23.37 -11.87
CA ALA A 302 -3.98 24.06 -10.95
C ALA A 302 -2.62 24.35 -11.60
N ARG A 303 -1.85 25.28 -11.05
CA ARG A 303 -0.47 25.52 -11.45
C ARG A 303 0.47 25.41 -10.27
N ARG A 304 1.65 24.85 -10.51
CA ARG A 304 2.73 24.77 -9.52
C ARG A 304 3.38 26.16 -9.37
N VAL A 305 3.71 26.51 -8.13
CA VAL A 305 4.39 27.77 -7.77
C VAL A 305 5.52 27.43 -6.82
N ALA A 306 6.76 27.70 -7.22
CA ALA A 306 7.92 27.57 -6.33
C ALA A 306 8.25 28.96 -5.76
N GLU A 307 8.18 29.10 -4.42
CA GLU A 307 8.45 30.35 -3.74
C GLU A 307 9.17 30.07 -2.40
N ASP A 308 10.25 30.75 -2.13
CA ASP A 308 11.04 30.66 -0.89
C ASP A 308 11.44 29.22 -0.49
N GLY A 309 11.68 28.35 -1.49
CA GLY A 309 12.05 26.94 -1.27
C GLY A 309 10.87 26.04 -0.94
N LEU A 310 9.63 26.53 -1.05
CA LEU A 310 8.40 25.78 -0.90
C LEU A 310 7.78 25.47 -2.26
N MET A 311 7.15 24.30 -2.36
CA MET A 311 6.26 23.96 -3.46
C MET A 311 4.83 24.28 -3.06
N ALA A 312 4.21 25.17 -3.82
CA ALA A 312 2.83 25.57 -3.63
C ALA A 312 2.00 25.38 -4.91
N TYR A 313 0.70 25.47 -4.78
CA TYR A 313 -0.25 25.36 -5.88
C TYR A 313 -1.25 26.51 -5.84
N ALA A 314 -1.64 26.98 -7.00
CA ALA A 314 -2.69 28.00 -7.15
C ALA A 314 -3.71 27.54 -8.20
N ALA A 315 -4.96 27.94 -8.05
CA ALA A 315 -5.98 27.75 -9.09
C ALA A 315 -5.55 28.37 -10.41
N ARG A 316 -5.98 27.80 -11.51
CA ARG A 316 -5.84 28.36 -12.86
C ARG A 316 -7.01 29.21 -13.26
#